data_bd3da7bd9fdc563263d3efc0cfec2a2e
#
_entry.id   bd3da7bd9fdc563263d3efc0cfec2a2e
#
_cell.length_a   1.000
_cell.length_b   1.000
_cell.length_c   1.000
_cell.angle_alpha   90.00
_cell.angle_beta   90.00
_cell.angle_gamma   90.00
#
_symmetry.space_group_name_H-M   'P 1'
#
loop_
_entity.id
_entity.type
_entity.pdbx_description
1 polymer ?
#
loop_
_entity_poly.entity_id
_entity_poly.type
_entity_poly.pdbx_seq_one_letter_code
_entity_poly.pdbx_strand_id
1 'polypeptide(L)'
;MKMKMKMKTILSVCMLTVLLYACTSDSAGPLDCMRIENGTAITDDCGDCHKWTVYNYVDHTAREVNDTINEVLEENEMFASPNNPMNPAWNACPDCNGIANGVALMDSCRVCHQSYIYDFVTHVPTYIEDTTGLVLGPTEMLILAGSPEDIANNPMWNNCK
;
A
#
# COMPACT_ATOMS: atom_id res chain seq x y z
N MET A 1 43.82 -60.97 7.65
CA MET A 1 43.82 -59.75 8.46
C MET A 1 42.38 -59.28 8.61
N LYS A 2 41.74 -59.50 9.80
CA LYS A 2 40.32 -59.15 10.04
C LYS A 2 40.29 -57.74 10.64
N MET A 3 39.84 -56.79 9.85
CA MET A 3 39.68 -55.42 10.29
C MET A 3 38.39 -55.32 11.13
N LYS A 4 38.51 -55.30 12.44
CA LYS A 4 37.40 -55.01 13.38
C LYS A 4 37.15 -53.47 13.36
N MET A 5 36.39 -53.00 12.43
CA MET A 5 35.89 -51.63 12.47
C MET A 5 34.93 -51.50 13.66
N LYS A 6 35.27 -50.62 14.60
CA LYS A 6 34.49 -50.46 15.84
C LYS A 6 33.11 -49.87 15.52
N MET A 7 32.07 -50.59 15.87
CA MET A 7 30.66 -50.27 15.64
C MET A 7 30.26 -48.81 16.04
N LYS A 8 31.00 -48.24 17.00
CA LYS A 8 30.83 -46.84 17.41
C LYS A 8 31.18 -45.79 16.32
N THR A 9 32.16 -46.12 15.47
CA THR A 9 32.59 -45.22 14.38
C THR A 9 31.58 -45.18 13.25
N ILE A 10 30.93 -46.32 12.95
CA ILE A 10 29.89 -46.42 11.92
C ILE A 10 28.65 -45.69 12.35
N LEU A 11 28.25 -45.79 13.65
CA LEU A 11 27.09 -45.06 14.16
C LEU A 11 27.28 -43.55 14.13
N SER A 12 28.51 -43.07 14.41
CA SER A 12 28.82 -41.63 14.36
C SER A 12 28.83 -41.03 12.95
N VAL A 13 29.28 -41.80 11.95
CA VAL A 13 29.27 -41.35 10.55
C VAL A 13 27.85 -41.36 9.99
N CYS A 14 27.03 -42.36 10.31
CA CYS A 14 25.60 -42.36 9.90
C CYS A 14 24.80 -41.21 10.53
N MET A 15 25.08 -40.87 11.79
CA MET A 15 24.37 -39.74 12.45
C MET A 15 24.76 -38.38 11.85
N LEU A 16 26.02 -38.22 11.40
CA LEU A 16 26.50 -37.01 10.77
C LEU A 16 25.93 -36.83 9.34
N THR A 17 25.71 -37.91 8.60
CA THR A 17 25.13 -37.85 7.26
C THR A 17 23.63 -37.55 7.28
N VAL A 18 22.89 -37.98 8.31
CA VAL A 18 21.46 -37.67 8.45
C VAL A 18 21.23 -36.21 8.77
N LEU A 19 22.15 -35.55 9.49
CA LEU A 19 22.07 -34.12 9.78
C LEU A 19 22.34 -33.22 8.56
N LEU A 20 23.03 -33.72 7.55
CA LEU A 20 23.30 -32.98 6.30
C LEU A 20 22.16 -33.05 5.28
N TYR A 21 21.21 -34.00 5.42
CA TYR A 21 20.05 -34.11 4.55
C TYR A 21 18.83 -33.31 5.07
N ALA A 22 18.89 -32.71 6.25
CA ALA A 22 17.77 -31.97 6.83
C ALA A 22 17.72 -30.48 6.40
N CYS A 23 18.63 -30.05 5.52
CA CYS A 23 18.56 -28.72 4.84
C CYS A 23 18.26 -28.88 3.36
N THR A 24 17.16 -29.54 3.02
CA THR A 24 16.46 -29.16 1.82
C THR A 24 15.77 -27.84 2.19
N SER A 25 16.42 -26.73 1.86
CA SER A 25 15.69 -25.49 1.75
C SER A 25 14.59 -25.74 0.71
N ASP A 26 13.36 -25.98 1.18
CA ASP A 26 12.22 -25.66 0.37
C ASP A 26 12.48 -24.20 -0.01
N SER A 27 12.81 -23.98 -1.28
CA SER A 27 12.92 -22.62 -1.82
C SER A 27 11.50 -22.10 -1.90
N ALA A 28 10.98 -21.68 -0.71
CA ALA A 28 9.78 -20.89 -0.65
C ALA A 28 10.00 -19.73 -1.61
N GLY A 29 9.10 -19.56 -2.55
CA GLY A 29 9.17 -18.46 -3.50
C GLY A 29 9.12 -17.10 -2.78
N PRO A 30 9.40 -16.01 -3.47
CA PRO A 30 9.30 -14.69 -2.88
C PRO A 30 7.87 -14.47 -2.35
N LEU A 31 7.77 -13.85 -1.17
CA LEU A 31 6.49 -13.44 -0.62
C LEU A 31 6.07 -12.12 -1.24
N ASP A 32 4.81 -11.99 -1.61
CA ASP A 32 4.23 -10.71 -1.99
C ASP A 32 3.92 -9.84 -0.74
N CYS A 33 3.35 -8.66 -0.94
CA CYS A 33 3.03 -7.76 0.18
C CYS A 33 1.92 -8.30 1.11
N MET A 34 1.11 -9.27 0.65
CA MET A 34 0.14 -10.02 1.48
C MET A 34 0.78 -11.22 2.20
N ARG A 35 2.09 -11.44 2.04
CA ARG A 35 2.85 -12.59 2.53
C ARG A 35 2.39 -13.93 1.94
N ILE A 36 1.91 -13.91 0.71
CA ILE A 36 1.57 -15.10 -0.05
C ILE A 36 2.79 -15.51 -0.85
N GLU A 37 3.19 -16.78 -0.72
CA GLU A 37 4.30 -17.36 -1.47
C GLU A 37 3.97 -17.39 -2.98
N ASN A 38 4.86 -16.82 -3.80
CA ASN A 38 4.66 -16.60 -5.23
C ASN A 38 3.38 -15.79 -5.55
N GLY A 39 2.84 -15.06 -4.57
CA GLY A 39 1.71 -14.18 -4.77
C GLY A 39 2.04 -13.01 -5.69
N THR A 40 1.02 -12.37 -6.23
CA THR A 40 1.13 -11.31 -7.24
C THR A 40 0.64 -9.95 -6.74
N ALA A 41 0.31 -9.83 -5.44
CA ALA A 41 -0.09 -8.56 -4.84
C ALA A 41 1.07 -7.56 -4.87
N ILE A 42 0.75 -6.29 -5.12
CA ILE A 42 1.73 -5.20 -5.22
C ILE A 42 1.39 -4.06 -4.27
N THR A 43 2.42 -3.41 -3.76
CA THR A 43 2.28 -2.26 -2.85
C THR A 43 2.21 -0.98 -3.66
N ASP A 44 1.30 -0.08 -3.29
CA ASP A 44 1.19 1.26 -3.86
C ASP A 44 2.13 2.27 -3.16
N ASP A 45 2.08 3.54 -3.58
CA ASP A 45 2.93 4.60 -3.02
C ASP A 45 2.54 4.99 -1.58
N CYS A 46 1.34 4.59 -1.13
CA CYS A 46 0.88 4.77 0.26
C CYS A 46 1.39 3.67 1.20
N GLY A 47 1.94 2.60 0.65
CA GLY A 47 2.34 1.40 1.39
C GLY A 47 1.20 0.38 1.53
N ASP A 48 0.05 0.62 0.91
CA ASP A 48 -1.07 -0.30 0.92
C ASP A 48 -0.88 -1.42 -0.09
N CYS A 49 -1.25 -2.63 0.31
CA CYS A 49 -1.06 -3.83 -0.49
C CYS A 49 -2.34 -4.19 -1.24
N HIS A 50 -2.27 -4.25 -2.55
CA HIS A 50 -3.41 -4.49 -3.43
C HIS A 50 -3.26 -5.80 -4.19
N LYS A 51 -4.33 -6.58 -4.23
CA LYS A 51 -4.44 -7.81 -5.02
C LYS A 51 -4.80 -7.51 -6.46
N TRP A 52 -4.45 -8.43 -7.33
CA TRP A 52 -5.02 -8.49 -8.66
C TRP A 52 -6.50 -8.87 -8.59
N THR A 53 -7.26 -8.45 -9.58
CA THR A 53 -8.66 -8.81 -9.74
C THR A 53 -8.86 -9.53 -11.06
N VAL A 54 -9.83 -10.42 -11.08
CA VAL A 54 -10.43 -10.95 -12.30
C VAL A 54 -11.72 -10.18 -12.54
N TYR A 55 -11.80 -9.51 -13.67
CA TYR A 55 -12.93 -8.69 -14.07
C TYR A 55 -13.69 -9.36 -15.21
N ASN A 56 -14.99 -9.53 -15.03
CA ASN A 56 -15.90 -9.99 -16.06
C ASN A 56 -16.50 -8.76 -16.78
N TYR A 57 -16.22 -8.64 -18.10
CA TYR A 57 -16.62 -7.46 -18.88
C TYR A 57 -18.05 -7.51 -19.43
N VAL A 58 -18.81 -8.59 -19.14
CA VAL A 58 -20.21 -8.73 -19.53
C VAL A 58 -21.14 -8.31 -18.41
N ASP A 59 -20.92 -8.83 -17.19
CA ASP A 59 -21.75 -8.52 -16.02
C ASP A 59 -21.14 -7.43 -15.11
N HIS A 60 -19.93 -6.98 -15.45
CA HIS A 60 -19.19 -5.95 -14.71
C HIS A 60 -18.88 -6.32 -13.26
N THR A 61 -18.72 -7.61 -12.98
CA THR A 61 -18.31 -8.09 -11.66
C THR A 61 -16.79 -8.21 -11.57
N ALA A 62 -16.26 -8.08 -10.35
CA ALA A 62 -14.84 -8.24 -10.07
C ALA A 62 -14.65 -9.12 -8.84
N ARG A 63 -13.64 -10.00 -8.86
CA ARG A 63 -13.21 -10.81 -7.73
C ARG A 63 -11.71 -10.72 -7.54
N GLU A 64 -11.25 -10.64 -6.30
CA GLU A 64 -9.82 -10.64 -5.98
C GLU A 64 -9.20 -12.02 -6.17
N VAL A 65 -7.94 -12.04 -6.61
CA VAL A 65 -7.15 -13.25 -6.75
C VAL A 65 -5.80 -13.10 -6.04
N ASN A 66 -5.32 -14.18 -5.44
CA ASN A 66 -4.05 -14.20 -4.72
C ASN A 66 -2.87 -14.48 -5.65
N ASP A 67 -3.11 -15.17 -6.76
CA ASP A 67 -2.10 -15.62 -7.71
C ASP A 67 -2.71 -15.58 -9.12
N THR A 68 -2.01 -14.93 -10.05
CA THR A 68 -2.45 -14.83 -11.44
C THR A 68 -1.93 -16.00 -12.31
N ILE A 69 -0.97 -16.79 -11.80
CA ILE A 69 -0.32 -17.87 -12.57
C ILE A 69 -1.22 -19.11 -12.64
N ASN A 70 -1.85 -19.45 -11.51
CA ASN A 70 -2.68 -20.64 -11.38
C ASN A 70 -4.19 -20.35 -11.52
N GLU A 71 -4.54 -19.09 -11.69
CA GLU A 71 -5.94 -18.67 -11.86
C GLU A 71 -6.42 -18.99 -13.27
N VAL A 72 -7.56 -19.65 -13.36
CA VAL A 72 -8.20 -19.99 -14.65
C VAL A 72 -9.29 -18.96 -14.94
N LEU A 73 -9.14 -18.24 -16.04
CA LEU A 73 -10.15 -17.30 -16.50
C LEU A 73 -11.27 -18.02 -17.24
N GLU A 74 -12.51 -17.60 -16.96
CA GLU A 74 -13.67 -18.01 -17.74
C GLU A 74 -13.81 -17.17 -19.02
N GLU A 75 -14.72 -17.59 -19.91
CA GLU A 75 -15.10 -16.78 -21.05
C GLU A 75 -15.64 -15.41 -20.56
N ASN A 76 -15.17 -14.30 -21.12
CA ASN A 76 -15.50 -12.94 -20.74
C ASN A 76 -14.80 -12.41 -19.45
N GLU A 77 -13.81 -13.12 -18.94
CA GLU A 77 -12.98 -12.64 -17.84
C GLU A 77 -11.60 -12.15 -18.32
N MET A 78 -11.05 -11.17 -17.61
CA MET A 78 -9.68 -10.71 -17.81
C MET A 78 -9.03 -10.33 -16.48
N PHE A 79 -7.70 -10.43 -16.43
CA PHE A 79 -6.96 -9.89 -15.30
C PHE A 79 -6.95 -8.37 -15.34
N ALA A 80 -7.25 -7.75 -14.21
CA ALA A 80 -7.06 -6.33 -13.98
C ALA A 80 -5.96 -6.13 -12.92
N SER A 81 -4.91 -5.43 -13.30
CA SER A 81 -3.81 -5.10 -12.40
C SER A 81 -4.27 -4.10 -11.34
N PRO A 82 -3.76 -4.19 -10.08
CA PRO A 82 -4.07 -3.21 -9.04
C PRO A 82 -3.75 -1.77 -9.45
N ASN A 83 -2.66 -1.56 -10.19
CA ASN A 83 -2.24 -0.25 -10.69
C ASN A 83 -2.97 0.22 -11.97
N ASN A 84 -4.10 -0.39 -12.29
CA ASN A 84 -4.95 0.06 -13.39
C ASN A 84 -5.44 1.49 -13.08
N PRO A 85 -5.37 2.43 -14.04
CA PRO A 85 -5.90 3.80 -13.87
C PRO A 85 -7.38 3.88 -13.51
N MET A 86 -8.14 2.81 -13.75
CA MET A 86 -9.56 2.70 -13.39
C MET A 86 -9.76 2.21 -11.95
N ASN A 87 -8.71 1.84 -11.22
CA ASN A 87 -8.80 1.42 -9.83
C ASN A 87 -8.73 2.64 -8.89
N PRO A 88 -9.85 3.08 -8.29
CA PRO A 88 -9.86 4.27 -7.44
C PRO A 88 -9.13 4.06 -6.10
N ALA A 89 -8.84 2.81 -5.72
CA ALA A 89 -8.12 2.49 -4.50
C ALA A 89 -6.59 2.55 -4.67
N TRP A 90 -6.09 2.56 -5.90
CA TRP A 90 -4.65 2.63 -6.16
C TRP A 90 -4.12 4.04 -5.87
N ASN A 91 -3.11 4.13 -5.00
CA ASN A 91 -2.54 5.39 -4.53
C ASN A 91 -3.56 6.33 -3.86
N ALA A 92 -4.63 5.79 -3.30
CA ALA A 92 -5.62 6.55 -2.55
C ALA A 92 -5.12 6.84 -1.12
N CYS A 93 -3.95 7.48 -1.00
CA CYS A 93 -3.30 7.74 0.28
C CYS A 93 -4.21 8.56 1.19
N PRO A 94 -4.53 8.09 2.41
CA PRO A 94 -5.30 8.88 3.34
C PRO A 94 -4.46 10.05 3.88
N ASP A 95 -5.07 11.21 3.99
CA ASP A 95 -4.49 12.35 4.67
C ASP A 95 -4.49 12.16 6.21
N CYS A 96 -4.05 13.15 6.97
CA CYS A 96 -4.00 13.04 8.43
C CYS A 96 -5.39 13.00 9.11
N ASN A 97 -6.48 13.31 8.39
CA ASN A 97 -7.86 13.10 8.82
C ASN A 97 -8.43 11.75 8.41
N GLY A 98 -7.65 10.94 7.66
CA GLY A 98 -8.08 9.64 7.13
C GLY A 98 -8.93 9.73 5.87
N ILE A 99 -8.93 10.88 5.20
CA ILE A 99 -9.64 11.08 3.92
C ILE A 99 -8.73 10.61 2.77
N ALA A 100 -9.19 9.64 1.99
CA ALA A 100 -8.46 9.16 0.82
C ALA A 100 -8.26 10.29 -0.20
N ASN A 101 -7.01 10.50 -0.62
CA ASN A 101 -6.60 11.62 -1.46
C ASN A 101 -6.93 13.00 -0.87
N GLY A 102 -7.14 13.07 0.45
CA GLY A 102 -7.38 14.32 1.16
C GLY A 102 -6.19 15.26 1.12
N VAL A 103 -6.44 16.51 1.44
CA VAL A 103 -5.44 17.61 1.36
C VAL A 103 -5.11 18.19 2.73
N ALA A 104 -5.42 17.47 3.81
CA ALA A 104 -4.97 17.84 5.14
C ALA A 104 -3.51 17.39 5.36
N LEU A 105 -2.74 18.20 6.09
CA LEU A 105 -1.34 17.92 6.35
C LEU A 105 -1.05 18.00 7.86
N MET A 106 -0.24 17.06 8.33
CA MET A 106 0.21 17.01 9.72
C MET A 106 1.44 17.91 9.90
N ASP A 107 1.40 18.79 10.89
CA ASP A 107 2.54 19.61 11.25
C ASP A 107 3.57 18.86 12.12
N SER A 108 4.67 19.54 12.50
CA SER A 108 5.72 18.93 13.35
C SER A 108 5.25 18.65 14.78
N CYS A 109 4.17 19.26 15.23
CA CYS A 109 3.53 19.05 16.54
C CYS A 109 2.54 17.88 16.52
N ARG A 110 2.36 17.21 15.38
CA ARG A 110 1.35 16.17 15.14
C ARG A 110 -0.09 16.67 15.20
N VAL A 111 -0.28 17.93 14.82
CA VAL A 111 -1.61 18.52 14.63
C VAL A 111 -1.96 18.44 13.15
N CYS A 112 -3.14 17.92 12.85
CA CYS A 112 -3.64 17.82 11.48
C CYS A 112 -4.35 19.11 11.10
N HIS A 113 -3.87 19.75 10.03
CA HIS A 113 -4.42 21.00 9.51
C HIS A 113 -5.12 20.75 8.18
N GLN A 114 -6.35 21.24 8.05
CA GLN A 114 -7.10 21.16 6.81
C GLN A 114 -6.71 22.28 5.85
N SER A 115 -6.75 21.98 4.56
CA SER A 115 -6.71 22.97 3.50
C SER A 115 -8.03 23.73 3.43
N TYR A 116 -8.03 24.93 2.88
CA TYR A 116 -9.22 25.76 2.83
C TYR A 116 -9.25 26.67 1.60
N ILE A 117 -10.46 27.06 1.23
CA ILE A 117 -10.69 28.13 0.26
C ILE A 117 -10.82 29.43 1.04
N TYR A 118 -10.06 30.44 0.67
CA TYR A 118 -10.12 31.77 1.26
C TYR A 118 -10.79 32.73 0.30
N ASP A 119 -11.84 33.43 0.76
CA ASP A 119 -12.51 34.47 0.00
C ASP A 119 -11.96 35.85 0.39
N PHE A 120 -11.41 36.59 -0.58
CA PHE A 120 -10.78 37.91 -0.35
C PHE A 120 -11.77 39.03 -0.05
N VAL A 121 -13.07 38.83 -0.30
CA VAL A 121 -14.10 39.83 -0.08
C VAL A 121 -14.72 39.67 1.30
N THR A 122 -15.07 38.45 1.67
CA THR A 122 -15.69 38.15 2.96
C THR A 122 -14.68 37.88 4.07
N HIS A 123 -13.43 37.56 3.71
CA HIS A 123 -12.37 37.13 4.61
C HIS A 123 -12.71 35.89 5.43
N VAL A 124 -13.55 35.00 4.87
CA VAL A 124 -13.99 33.74 5.53
C VAL A 124 -13.27 32.56 4.89
N PRO A 125 -12.59 31.70 5.69
CA PRO A 125 -12.08 30.43 5.19
C PRO A 125 -13.19 29.38 5.17
N THR A 126 -13.22 28.59 4.11
CA THR A 126 -14.06 27.39 3.98
C THR A 126 -13.16 26.17 3.88
N TYR A 127 -13.17 25.32 4.91
CA TYR A 127 -12.32 24.12 4.95
C TYR A 127 -12.82 23.07 3.96
N ILE A 128 -11.88 22.37 3.34
CA ILE A 128 -12.14 21.34 2.33
C ILE A 128 -11.44 20.02 2.69
N GLU A 129 -12.02 18.93 2.28
CA GLU A 129 -11.49 17.59 2.50
C GLU A 129 -10.57 17.13 1.35
N ASP A 130 -10.98 17.43 0.12
CA ASP A 130 -10.22 17.13 -1.09
C ASP A 130 -10.38 18.25 -2.14
N THR A 131 -9.67 18.13 -3.25
CA THR A 131 -9.74 19.10 -4.36
C THR A 131 -10.50 18.57 -5.57
N THR A 132 -11.10 17.38 -5.48
CA THR A 132 -11.81 16.74 -6.60
C THR A 132 -13.03 17.55 -7.00
N GLY A 133 -13.06 17.98 -8.25
CA GLY A 133 -14.17 18.79 -8.79
C GLY A 133 -14.25 20.22 -8.23
N LEU A 134 -13.23 20.67 -7.50
CA LEU A 134 -13.18 22.02 -6.95
C LEU A 134 -13.20 23.07 -8.06
N VAL A 135 -14.13 24.02 -7.96
CA VAL A 135 -14.22 25.19 -8.82
C VAL A 135 -14.17 26.41 -7.95
N LEU A 136 -13.13 27.24 -8.12
CA LEU A 136 -12.96 28.47 -7.37
C LEU A 136 -13.74 29.63 -8.01
N GLY A 137 -14.37 30.44 -7.17
CA GLY A 137 -14.96 31.73 -7.58
C GLY A 137 -13.89 32.79 -7.88
N PRO A 138 -14.28 33.93 -8.49
CA PRO A 138 -13.32 34.97 -8.89
C PRO A 138 -12.65 35.69 -7.70
N THR A 139 -13.18 35.55 -6.48
CA THR A 139 -12.68 36.15 -5.25
C THR A 139 -12.07 35.12 -4.30
N GLU A 140 -11.95 33.87 -4.74
CA GLU A 140 -11.51 32.76 -3.93
C GLU A 140 -10.12 32.26 -4.31
N MET A 141 -9.37 31.80 -3.33
CA MET A 141 -8.08 31.15 -3.49
C MET A 141 -8.02 29.88 -2.67
N LEU A 142 -7.51 28.82 -3.27
CA LEU A 142 -7.18 27.59 -2.55
C LEU A 142 -5.87 27.79 -1.77
N ILE A 143 -5.92 27.55 -0.46
CA ILE A 143 -4.75 27.53 0.41
C ILE A 143 -4.58 26.09 0.93
N LEU A 144 -3.51 25.43 0.47
CA LEU A 144 -3.18 24.09 0.91
C LEU A 144 -2.49 24.14 2.28
N ALA A 145 -2.86 23.23 3.16
CA ALA A 145 -2.21 23.07 4.45
C ALA A 145 -0.69 22.92 4.28
N GLY A 146 0.10 23.67 5.05
CA GLY A 146 1.55 23.67 4.97
C GLY A 146 2.15 24.39 3.76
N SER A 147 1.35 25.03 2.91
CA SER A 147 1.88 25.92 1.88
C SER A 147 2.53 27.16 2.50
N PRO A 148 3.40 27.89 1.79
CA PRO A 148 3.98 29.14 2.29
C PRO A 148 2.93 30.16 2.76
N GLU A 149 1.80 30.23 2.06
CA GLU A 149 0.67 31.10 2.36
C GLU A 149 -0.04 30.68 3.65
N ASP A 150 -0.24 29.36 3.86
CA ASP A 150 -0.82 28.85 5.10
C ASP A 150 0.12 29.07 6.27
N ILE A 151 1.39 28.69 6.15
CA ILE A 151 2.40 28.87 7.23
C ILE A 151 2.51 30.33 7.66
N ALA A 152 2.47 31.27 6.72
CA ALA A 152 2.58 32.70 7.00
C ALA A 152 1.36 33.28 7.74
N ASN A 153 0.17 32.70 7.55
CA ASN A 153 -1.09 33.22 8.05
C ASN A 153 -1.75 32.33 9.12
N ASN A 154 -1.23 31.14 9.36
CA ASN A 154 -1.77 30.19 10.34
C ASN A 154 -0.91 30.17 11.62
N PRO A 155 -1.28 30.91 12.69
CA PRO A 155 -0.51 30.97 13.93
C PRO A 155 -0.49 29.64 14.71
N MET A 156 -1.30 28.68 14.31
CA MET A 156 -1.35 27.35 14.92
C MET A 156 -0.38 26.39 14.26
N TRP A 157 0.17 26.70 13.06
CA TRP A 157 1.11 25.87 12.36
C TRP A 157 2.42 25.73 13.16
N ASN A 158 2.82 24.50 13.46
CA ASN A 158 3.99 24.18 14.28
C ASN A 158 4.02 24.83 15.69
N ASN A 159 2.87 25.17 16.24
CA ASN A 159 2.75 25.76 17.58
C ASN A 159 2.57 24.66 18.63
N CYS A 160 3.65 23.97 18.95
CA CYS A 160 3.70 22.87 19.91
C CYS A 160 3.59 23.39 21.37
N LYS A 161 2.39 23.64 21.87
CA LYS A 161 2.14 24.03 23.28
C LYS A 161 1.74 22.83 24.12
#